data_d43a5a3b19385a8df589c27afa2b86e1
#
_entry.id   d43a5a3b19385a8df589c27afa2b86e1
#
_cell.length_a   1.000
_cell.length_b   1.000
_cell.length_c   1.000
_cell.angle_alpha   90.00
_cell.angle_beta   90.00
_cell.angle_gamma   90.00
#
_symmetry.space_group_name_H-M   'P 1'
#
loop_
_entity.id
_entity.type
_entity.pdbx_description
1 polymer ?
#
loop_
_entity_poly.entity_id
_entity_poly.type
_entity_poly.pdbx_seq_one_letter_code
_entity_poly.pdbx_strand_id
1 'polypeptide(L)'
;MRLLIIEDERTLCDAVSKSLEKDGFEVDVCYTGAEALEKTGADKYDLIILDLNLPRMDGMDILKKLRLNDQETKVLILSARGNAADKIAGLDAGANDYMAKPFHLGELGARVRSLTRRRFIQHDV
;
A
#
# COMPACT_ATOMS: atom_id res chain seq x y z
N MET A 1 8.46 -9.75 -6.83
CA MET A 1 7.88 -8.40 -6.69
C MET A 1 8.13 -7.86 -5.29
N ARG A 2 8.45 -6.61 -5.20
CA ARG A 2 8.78 -5.91 -3.95
C ARG A 2 7.63 -5.07 -3.47
N LEU A 3 7.26 -5.27 -2.21
CA LEU A 3 6.20 -4.52 -1.55
C LEU A 3 6.78 -3.71 -0.39
N LEU A 4 6.18 -2.56 -0.10
CA LEU A 4 6.48 -1.77 1.08
C LEU A 4 5.22 -1.67 1.93
N ILE A 5 5.32 -1.97 3.21
CA ILE A 5 4.24 -1.78 4.17
C ILE A 5 4.58 -0.58 5.05
N ILE A 6 3.67 0.40 5.08
CA ILE A 6 3.80 1.60 5.91
C ILE A 6 2.70 1.54 6.98
N GLU A 7 3.07 1.10 8.18
CA GLU A 7 2.14 0.80 9.25
C GLU A 7 2.87 0.91 10.59
N ASP A 8 2.36 1.70 11.53
CA ASP A 8 3.00 1.88 12.83
C ASP A 8 2.68 0.78 13.84
N GLU A 9 1.61 0.04 13.65
CA GLU A 9 1.27 -1.08 14.53
C GLU A 9 2.09 -2.30 14.16
N ARG A 10 3.11 -2.60 14.95
CA ARG A 10 4.11 -3.62 14.63
C ARG A 10 3.52 -5.03 14.51
N THR A 11 2.59 -5.39 15.38
CA THR A 11 1.95 -6.71 15.33
C THR A 11 1.20 -6.92 14.03
N LEU A 12 0.46 -5.90 13.60
CA LEU A 12 -0.27 -5.94 12.33
C LEU A 12 0.70 -5.99 11.15
N CYS A 13 1.73 -5.16 11.20
CA CYS A 13 2.75 -5.11 10.17
C CYS A 13 3.43 -6.48 9.99
N ASP A 14 3.78 -7.14 11.08
CA ASP A 14 4.36 -8.48 11.09
C ASP A 14 3.41 -9.51 10.47
N ALA A 15 2.15 -9.50 10.87
CA ALA A 15 1.16 -10.46 10.36
C ALA A 15 0.97 -10.31 8.84
N VAL A 16 0.84 -9.07 8.37
CA VAL A 16 0.68 -8.78 6.95
C VAL A 16 1.94 -9.17 6.18
N SER A 17 3.10 -8.79 6.71
CA SER A 17 4.40 -9.10 6.08
C SER A 17 4.59 -10.61 5.91
N LYS A 18 4.37 -11.38 6.96
CA LYS A 18 4.51 -12.84 6.91
C LYS A 18 3.54 -13.48 5.91
N SER A 19 2.31 -13.00 5.88
CA SER A 19 1.30 -13.51 4.95
C SER A 19 1.72 -13.27 3.50
N LEU A 20 2.21 -12.09 3.18
CA LEU A 20 2.63 -11.74 1.83
C LEU A 20 3.94 -12.43 1.43
N GLU A 21 4.86 -12.61 2.37
CA GLU A 21 6.08 -13.38 2.12
C GLU A 21 5.79 -14.82 1.76
N LYS A 22 4.79 -15.43 2.40
CA LYS A 22 4.33 -16.79 2.03
C LYS A 22 3.82 -16.85 0.59
N ASP A 23 3.26 -15.77 0.09
CA ASP A 23 2.79 -15.67 -1.29
C ASP A 23 3.92 -15.37 -2.28
N GLY A 24 5.16 -15.29 -1.82
CA GLY A 24 6.33 -15.10 -2.67
C GLY A 24 6.76 -13.68 -2.89
N PHE A 25 6.20 -12.71 -2.18
CA PHE A 25 6.61 -11.32 -2.28
C PHE A 25 7.83 -11.03 -1.40
N GLU A 26 8.68 -10.12 -1.84
CA GLU A 26 9.69 -9.50 -0.99
C GLU A 26 9.04 -8.31 -0.30
N VAL A 27 9.14 -8.24 1.03
CA VAL A 27 8.42 -7.22 1.80
C VAL A 27 9.39 -6.42 2.65
N ASP A 28 9.40 -5.10 2.42
CA ASP A 28 10.03 -4.14 3.32
C ASP A 28 8.95 -3.51 4.19
N VAL A 29 9.33 -3.09 5.38
CA VAL A 29 8.40 -2.44 6.30
C VAL A 29 8.98 -1.13 6.79
N CYS A 30 8.11 -0.17 7.07
CA CYS A 30 8.46 1.01 7.82
C CYS A 30 7.30 1.42 8.72
N TYR A 31 7.62 2.13 9.79
CA TYR A 31 6.68 2.40 10.86
C TYR A 31 6.31 3.88 10.97
N THR A 32 6.98 4.73 10.21
CA THR A 32 6.76 6.18 10.24
C THR A 32 6.67 6.75 8.83
N GLY A 33 6.04 7.92 8.73
CA GLY A 33 5.95 8.64 7.46
C GLY A 33 7.31 9.11 6.94
N ALA A 34 8.21 9.50 7.85
CA ALA A 34 9.56 9.92 7.47
C ALA A 34 10.34 8.78 6.81
N GLU A 35 10.29 7.58 7.41
CA GLU A 35 10.89 6.40 6.81
C GLU A 35 10.27 6.06 5.46
N ALA A 36 8.95 6.20 5.35
CA ALA A 36 8.23 5.92 4.12
C ALA A 36 8.72 6.80 2.97
N LEU A 37 8.85 8.09 3.21
CA LEU A 37 9.33 9.03 2.18
C LEU A 37 10.78 8.75 1.79
N GLU A 38 11.60 8.38 2.75
CA GLU A 38 13.00 8.00 2.49
C GLU A 38 13.07 6.74 1.63
N LYS A 39 12.35 5.70 2.00
CA LYS A 39 12.36 4.43 1.28
C LYS A 39 11.80 4.56 -0.14
N THR A 40 10.71 5.28 -0.30
CA THR A 40 10.09 5.48 -1.62
C THR A 40 10.93 6.38 -2.54
N GLY A 41 11.76 7.23 -1.97
CA GLY A 41 12.70 8.04 -2.73
C GLY A 41 13.95 7.27 -3.18
N ALA A 42 14.32 6.23 -2.43
CA ALA A 42 15.56 5.48 -2.68
C ALA A 42 15.32 4.18 -3.49
N ASP A 43 14.18 3.54 -3.29
CA ASP A 43 13.89 2.23 -3.86
C ASP A 43 12.60 2.26 -4.68
N LYS A 44 12.50 1.35 -5.64
CA LYS A 44 11.26 1.13 -6.38
C LYS A 44 10.50 -0.06 -5.81
N TYR A 45 9.20 0.14 -5.64
CA TYR A 45 8.28 -0.90 -5.18
C TYR A 45 7.21 -1.15 -6.23
N ASP A 46 6.73 -2.38 -6.28
CA ASP A 46 5.61 -2.75 -7.17
C ASP A 46 4.29 -2.31 -6.55
N LEU A 47 4.20 -2.37 -5.22
CA LEU A 47 3.02 -1.97 -4.50
C LEU A 47 3.39 -1.48 -3.10
N ILE A 48 2.67 -0.47 -2.64
CA ILE A 48 2.79 0.09 -1.28
C ILE A 48 1.48 -0.14 -0.56
N ILE A 49 1.53 -0.72 0.62
CA ILE A 49 0.39 -0.80 1.54
C ILE A 49 0.56 0.33 2.55
N LEU A 50 -0.40 1.23 2.60
CA LEU A 50 -0.30 2.49 3.33
C LEU A 50 -1.42 2.64 4.35
N ASP A 51 -1.06 2.75 5.63
CA ASP A 51 -2.00 3.19 6.65
C ASP A 51 -2.07 4.72 6.66
N LEU A 52 -3.27 5.26 6.73
CA LEU A 52 -3.47 6.71 6.78
C LEU A 52 -3.22 7.30 8.16
N ASN A 53 -3.43 6.50 9.23
CA ASN A 53 -3.34 6.98 10.61
C ASN A 53 -1.94 6.72 11.19
N LEU A 54 -0.94 7.40 10.65
CA LEU A 54 0.42 7.30 11.16
C LEU A 54 0.68 8.42 12.18
N PRO A 55 1.58 8.18 13.16
CA PRO A 55 1.97 9.26 14.07
C PRO A 55 2.72 10.36 13.30
N ARG A 56 2.46 11.60 13.65
CA ARG A 56 3.15 12.82 13.16
C ARG A 56 2.93 13.16 11.68
N MET A 57 2.38 12.28 10.88
CA MET A 57 2.16 12.55 9.47
C MET A 57 0.92 11.80 8.98
N ASP A 58 0.01 12.50 8.33
CA ASP A 58 -1.15 11.86 7.73
C ASP A 58 -0.70 11.07 6.50
N GLY A 59 -1.14 9.81 6.41
CA GLY A 59 -0.85 8.97 5.24
C GLY A 59 -1.35 9.55 3.93
N MET A 60 -2.40 10.37 3.96
CA MET A 60 -2.86 11.08 2.76
C MET A 60 -1.79 12.02 2.22
N ASP A 61 -1.02 12.66 3.11
CA ASP A 61 0.07 13.54 2.68
C ASP A 61 1.21 12.74 2.06
N ILE A 62 1.47 11.55 2.59
CA ILE A 62 2.47 10.63 2.00
C ILE A 62 2.05 10.25 0.58
N LEU A 63 0.79 9.88 0.41
CA LEU A 63 0.25 9.50 -0.90
C LEU A 63 0.38 10.66 -1.91
N LYS A 64 0.01 11.86 -1.48
CA LYS A 64 0.10 13.04 -2.35
C LYS A 64 1.54 13.34 -2.76
N LYS A 65 2.47 13.25 -1.81
CA LYS A 65 3.90 13.45 -2.09
C LYS A 65 4.44 12.40 -3.03
N LEU A 66 4.09 11.13 -2.81
CA LEU A 66 4.48 10.04 -3.69
C LEU A 66 4.00 10.33 -5.13
N ARG A 67 2.76 10.72 -5.28
CA ARG A 67 2.14 10.92 -6.59
C ARG A 67 2.68 12.13 -7.35
N LEU A 68 3.36 13.04 -6.69
CA LEU A 68 4.03 14.14 -7.39
C LEU A 68 5.11 13.64 -8.37
N ASN A 69 5.76 12.52 -8.03
CA ASN A 69 6.88 12.01 -8.81
C ASN A 69 6.68 10.59 -9.35
N ASP A 70 5.64 9.90 -8.91
CA ASP A 70 5.42 8.50 -9.25
C ASP A 70 3.93 8.23 -9.43
N GLN A 71 3.52 8.02 -10.68
CA GLN A 71 2.14 7.71 -11.05
C GLN A 71 1.93 6.21 -11.23
N GLU A 72 2.98 5.40 -11.15
CA GLU A 72 2.93 4.00 -11.56
C GLU A 72 2.90 3.00 -10.41
N THR A 73 3.59 3.28 -9.32
CA THR A 73 3.58 2.38 -8.16
C THR A 73 2.15 2.21 -7.65
N LYS A 74 1.71 0.96 -7.50
CA LYS A 74 0.40 0.68 -6.97
C LYS A 74 0.35 1.03 -5.49
N VAL A 75 -0.75 1.62 -5.04
CA VAL A 75 -0.95 1.94 -3.63
C VAL A 75 -2.28 1.36 -3.18
N LEU A 76 -2.22 0.52 -2.14
CA LEU A 76 -3.39 -0.02 -1.45
C LEU A 76 -3.44 0.63 -0.07
N ILE A 77 -4.48 1.42 0.18
CA ILE A 77 -4.70 2.00 1.50
C ILE A 77 -5.35 0.96 2.40
N LEU A 78 -4.84 0.83 3.62
CA LEU A 78 -5.39 -0.05 4.64
C LEU A 78 -5.58 0.77 5.90
N SER A 79 -6.83 1.15 6.22
CA SER A 79 -7.08 2.16 7.23
C SER A 79 -8.35 1.93 8.02
N ALA A 80 -8.34 2.40 9.28
CA ALA A 80 -9.55 2.44 10.10
C ALA A 80 -10.57 3.49 9.60
N ARG A 81 -10.14 4.42 8.73
CA ARG A 81 -11.05 5.38 8.09
C ARG A 81 -11.83 4.66 7.01
N GLY A 82 -13.01 4.16 7.35
CA GLY A 82 -13.76 3.23 6.49
C GLY A 82 -15.03 3.81 5.84
N ASN A 83 -15.36 5.09 6.03
CA ASN A 83 -16.56 5.65 5.43
C ASN A 83 -16.34 5.98 3.94
N ALA A 84 -17.43 6.20 3.23
CA ALA A 84 -17.38 6.45 1.78
C ALA A 84 -16.57 7.70 1.43
N ALA A 85 -16.68 8.76 2.23
CA ALA A 85 -15.95 10.00 1.97
C ALA A 85 -14.43 9.79 2.03
N ASP A 86 -13.95 9.03 3.02
CA ASP A 86 -12.53 8.71 3.16
C ASP A 86 -12.04 7.84 2.00
N LYS A 87 -12.84 6.85 1.60
CA LYS A 87 -12.49 5.99 0.48
C LYS A 87 -12.39 6.76 -0.82
N ILE A 88 -13.36 7.64 -1.07
CA ILE A 88 -13.35 8.49 -2.26
C ILE A 88 -12.12 9.39 -2.25
N ALA A 89 -11.84 10.04 -1.12
CA ALA A 89 -10.68 10.93 -1.01
C ALA A 89 -9.37 10.18 -1.28
N GLY A 90 -9.22 8.97 -0.75
CA GLY A 90 -8.02 8.15 -0.99
C GLY A 90 -7.85 7.76 -2.45
N LEU A 91 -8.93 7.31 -3.08
CA LEU A 91 -8.89 6.91 -4.49
C LEU A 91 -8.65 8.12 -5.39
N ASP A 92 -9.29 9.25 -5.11
CA ASP A 92 -9.09 10.47 -5.89
C ASP A 92 -7.68 11.04 -5.74
N ALA A 93 -7.05 10.81 -4.59
CA ALA A 93 -5.66 11.23 -4.36
C ALA A 93 -4.64 10.33 -5.06
N GLY A 94 -5.09 9.23 -5.67
CA GLY A 94 -4.25 8.38 -6.48
C GLY A 94 -4.01 6.97 -5.95
N ALA A 95 -4.72 6.53 -4.91
CA ALA A 95 -4.67 5.14 -4.49
C ALA A 95 -5.37 4.24 -5.51
N ASN A 96 -4.87 3.02 -5.65
CA ASN A 96 -5.42 2.04 -6.59
C ASN A 96 -6.53 1.21 -5.94
N ASP A 97 -6.52 1.08 -4.62
CA ASP A 97 -7.54 0.35 -3.87
C ASP A 97 -7.56 0.84 -2.43
N TYR A 98 -8.60 0.48 -1.70
CA TYR A 98 -8.81 0.92 -0.33
C TYR A 98 -9.51 -0.17 0.48
N MET A 99 -8.89 -0.62 1.56
CA MET A 99 -9.48 -1.58 2.49
C MET A 99 -9.63 -0.96 3.87
N ALA A 100 -10.80 -1.14 4.46
CA ALA A 100 -11.05 -0.70 5.84
C ALA A 100 -10.58 -1.76 6.84
N LYS A 101 -10.09 -1.31 7.98
CA LYS A 101 -9.82 -2.17 9.14
C LYS A 101 -11.11 -2.29 9.97
N PRO A 102 -11.41 -3.45 10.56
CA PRO A 102 -10.68 -4.72 10.46
C PRO A 102 -10.89 -5.42 9.13
N PHE A 103 -9.95 -6.27 8.76
CA PHE A 103 -9.96 -6.95 7.46
C PHE A 103 -9.49 -8.41 7.62
N HIS A 104 -9.68 -9.20 6.58
CA HIS A 104 -9.15 -10.57 6.49
C HIS A 104 -7.84 -10.57 5.72
N LEU A 105 -6.83 -11.28 6.26
CA LEU A 105 -5.55 -11.43 5.57
C LEU A 105 -5.71 -12.05 4.19
N GLY A 106 -6.65 -13.01 4.06
CA GLY A 106 -6.93 -13.62 2.77
C GLY A 106 -7.44 -12.63 1.73
N GLU A 107 -8.29 -11.70 2.14
CA GLU A 107 -8.79 -10.65 1.25
C GLU A 107 -7.67 -9.68 0.87
N LEU A 108 -6.85 -9.29 1.82
CA LEU A 108 -5.70 -8.42 1.55
C LEU A 108 -4.78 -9.07 0.51
N GLY A 109 -4.44 -10.33 0.71
CA GLY A 109 -3.60 -11.08 -0.24
C GLY A 109 -4.20 -11.12 -1.64
N ALA A 110 -5.50 -11.36 -1.75
CA ALA A 110 -6.19 -11.39 -3.04
C ALA A 110 -6.13 -10.03 -3.74
N ARG A 111 -6.31 -8.94 -3.01
CA ARG A 111 -6.23 -7.59 -3.59
C ARG A 111 -4.80 -7.25 -4.01
N VAL A 112 -3.81 -7.63 -3.21
CA VAL A 112 -2.39 -7.43 -3.56
C VAL A 112 -2.07 -8.19 -4.85
N ARG A 113 -2.48 -9.45 -4.97
CA ARG A 113 -2.26 -10.24 -6.18
C ARG A 113 -2.96 -9.61 -7.39
N SER A 114 -4.17 -9.13 -7.20
CA SER A 114 -4.92 -8.45 -8.27
C SER A 114 -4.19 -7.19 -8.76
N LEU A 115 -3.68 -6.39 -7.83
CA LEU A 115 -3.01 -5.13 -8.18
C LEU A 115 -1.61 -5.34 -8.78
N THR A 116 -0.95 -6.44 -8.44
CA THR A 116 0.41 -6.72 -8.92
C THR A 116 0.42 -7.64 -10.13
N ARG A 117 -0.72 -8.17 -10.53
CA ARG A 117 -0.80 -9.09 -11.66
C ARG A 117 -0.36 -8.40 -12.94
N ARG A 118 0.61 -9.01 -13.63
CA ARG A 118 1.00 -8.54 -14.96
C ARG A 118 -0.08 -8.92 -15.94
N ARG A 119 -0.58 -7.94 -16.67
CA ARG A 119 -1.47 -8.17 -17.79
C ARG A 119 -0.63 -8.31 -19.03
N PHE A 120 -0.74 -9.45 -19.69
CA PHE A 120 -0.22 -9.55 -21.04
C PHE A 120 -1.16 -8.77 -21.92
N ILE A 121 -0.62 -7.75 -22.54
CA ILE A 121 -1.35 -7.09 -23.62
C ILE A 121 -1.18 -7.98 -24.82
N GLN A 122 -2.27 -8.63 -25.12
CA GLN A 122 -2.26 -9.49 -26.29
C GLN A 122 -2.47 -8.62 -27.48
N HIS A 123 -1.53 -8.29 -28.01
CA HIS A 123 -1.72 -7.54 -29.09
C HIS A 123 -1.19 -8.11 -30.12
N ASP A 124 -1.21 -8.38 -29.44
CA ASP A 124 -0.67 -8.87 -29.77
C ASP A 124 -0.93 -9.68 -30.12
N VAL A 125 -1.31 -9.79 -30.02
CA VAL A 125 -1.47 -10.41 -30.07
C VAL A 125 -1.63 -10.42 -30.42
#